data_102dab6ca641a914855dcb8c05299e8e
#
_entry.id   102dab6ca641a914855dcb8c05299e8e
#
_cell.length_a   1.000
_cell.length_b   1.000
_cell.length_c   1.000
_cell.angle_alpha   90.00
_cell.angle_beta   90.00
_cell.angle_gamma   90.00
#
_symmetry.space_group_name_H-M   'P 1'
#
loop_
_entity.id
_entity.type
_entity.pdbx_description
1 polymer ?
#
loop_
_entity_poly.entity_id
_entity_poly.type
_entity_poly.pdbx_seq_one_letter_code
_entity_poly.pdbx_strand_id
1 'polypeptide(L)'
;MSPLTPLQTPLSARDPVAFAEEAFVHANSNASRNVYLAMEQQRTLEEAAALNARFPKRPLLFGVPIAIKDCFDVRGYPTTCGSRFYAAQNEFAPTDSAVVARLRQAGAVIMGKTHLHQLAYGITGENSEYGNCVQPRDPALLTGGSSSGSAASVQEGSALAAIGTDTGGSIRVPAALCGLAGYRSTLGLAGAQMWDGGTHLAVSFDTIGWLFRDLRDGPALAAALFGLEPVAPPESVSIAAVGDSFLHDCEPAVLAVYKDWRTELRRSGAHIHDYEPDFWNDSREIFFGIQAHEASALHRGNFDHFEPPITERLAQGASLSDATVADLRRRHAAFRQRMDELLQQHDFLMLPCAPMSALPNGADHSVTRPKILRYTTPASLAGTPAVVLAKPGGGVQLIAARGSDARLLAFAASLGEKR
;
A
#
# COMPACT_ATOMS: atom_id res chain seq x y z
N MET A 1 13.18 -0.16 22.34
CA MET A 1 13.39 1.23 21.86
C MET A 1 12.08 1.74 21.29
N SER A 2 11.70 2.99 21.59
CA SER A 2 10.52 3.59 20.96
C SER A 2 10.79 3.74 19.46
N PRO A 3 9.83 3.43 18.59
CA PRO A 3 10.01 3.58 17.15
C PRO A 3 10.25 5.04 16.78
N LEU A 4 11.06 5.26 15.74
CA LEU A 4 11.32 6.57 15.13
C LEU A 4 10.00 7.35 14.94
N THR A 5 9.95 8.58 15.45
CA THR A 5 8.84 9.51 15.25
C THR A 5 9.31 10.84 14.65
N PRO A 6 10.09 10.82 13.54
CA PRO A 6 10.75 12.02 13.03
C PRO A 6 9.78 13.11 12.57
N LEU A 7 8.55 12.78 12.13
CA LEU A 7 7.58 13.82 11.74
C LEU A 7 7.04 14.62 12.93
N GLN A 8 7.05 14.03 14.12
CA GLN A 8 6.68 14.74 15.36
C GLN A 8 7.85 15.53 15.96
N THR A 9 9.06 15.24 15.55
CA THR A 9 10.26 16.01 15.94
C THR A 9 10.23 17.35 15.19
N PRO A 10 10.41 18.49 15.88
CA PRO A 10 10.48 19.80 15.23
C PRO A 10 11.56 19.82 14.15
N LEU A 11 11.29 20.46 13.00
CA LEU A 11 12.22 20.51 11.87
C LEU A 11 13.64 20.97 12.27
N SER A 12 13.74 21.94 13.19
CA SER A 12 15.02 22.46 13.69
C SER A 12 15.84 21.42 14.46
N ALA A 13 15.18 20.43 15.07
CA ALA A 13 15.82 19.42 15.90
C ALA A 13 16.09 18.09 15.16
N ARG A 14 15.68 17.97 13.87
CA ARG A 14 15.90 16.74 13.10
C ARG A 14 17.37 16.59 12.70
N ASP A 15 17.93 15.43 12.98
CA ASP A 15 19.26 14.99 12.56
C ASP A 15 19.13 13.86 11.53
N PRO A 16 19.33 14.14 10.22
CA PRO A 16 19.18 13.15 9.17
C PRO A 16 20.12 11.95 9.31
N VAL A 17 21.35 12.18 9.78
CA VAL A 17 22.36 11.12 9.95
C VAL A 17 21.96 10.21 11.09
N ALA A 18 21.64 10.77 12.25
CA ALA A 18 21.21 9.99 13.42
C ALA A 18 19.96 9.16 13.13
N PHE A 19 18.97 9.71 12.38
CA PHE A 19 17.78 8.98 11.99
C PHE A 19 18.09 7.83 11.01
N ALA A 20 19.00 8.06 10.06
CA ALA A 20 19.41 7.01 9.13
C ALA A 20 20.21 5.91 9.83
N GLU A 21 21.13 6.26 10.75
CA GLU A 21 21.88 5.28 11.55
C GLU A 21 20.95 4.41 12.39
N GLU A 22 19.98 5.01 13.09
CA GLU A 22 18.97 4.27 13.87
C GLU A 22 18.14 3.34 12.96
N ALA A 23 17.73 3.82 11.78
CA ALA A 23 17.02 3.02 10.79
C ALA A 23 17.84 1.81 10.33
N PHE A 24 19.15 1.96 10.09
CA PHE A 24 20.04 0.85 9.74
C PHE A 24 20.23 -0.16 10.87
N VAL A 25 20.27 0.28 12.12
CA VAL A 25 20.30 -0.65 13.27
C VAL A 25 19.08 -1.57 13.24
N HIS A 26 17.88 -1.03 12.96
CA HIS A 26 16.68 -1.83 12.85
C HIS A 26 16.70 -2.77 11.63
N ALA A 27 17.08 -2.28 10.45
CA ALA A 27 17.17 -3.09 9.24
C ALA A 27 18.16 -4.25 9.39
N ASN A 28 19.34 -3.99 9.93
CA ASN A 28 20.39 -5.01 10.12
C ASN A 28 19.97 -6.07 11.16
N SER A 29 19.23 -5.69 12.20
CA SER A 29 18.71 -6.61 13.21
C SER A 29 17.67 -7.57 12.63
N ASN A 30 17.06 -7.25 11.50
CA ASN A 30 16.02 -8.01 10.82
C ASN A 30 16.42 -8.49 9.42
N ALA A 31 17.71 -8.53 9.08
CA ALA A 31 18.20 -8.88 7.75
C ALA A 31 17.66 -10.24 7.23
N SER A 32 17.43 -11.22 8.12
CA SER A 32 16.88 -12.53 7.78
C SER A 32 15.35 -12.51 7.45
N ARG A 33 14.69 -11.36 7.52
CA ARG A 33 13.24 -11.22 7.25
C ARG A 33 12.93 -10.87 5.79
N ASN A 34 13.94 -10.73 4.95
CA ASN A 34 13.82 -10.34 3.53
C ASN A 34 13.06 -9.02 3.32
N VAL A 35 13.36 -8.02 4.15
CA VAL A 35 12.68 -6.72 4.13
C VAL A 35 13.12 -5.90 2.91
N TYR A 36 14.42 -5.89 2.62
CA TYR A 36 15.00 -5.17 1.51
C TYR A 36 15.62 -6.12 0.47
N LEU A 37 15.43 -5.81 -0.80
CA LEU A 37 16.13 -6.45 -1.92
C LEU A 37 17.46 -5.76 -2.22
N ALA A 38 17.55 -4.46 -1.97
CA ALA A 38 18.78 -3.69 -2.13
C ALA A 38 18.81 -2.52 -1.15
N MET A 39 19.95 -2.34 -0.47
CA MET A 39 20.19 -1.28 0.52
C MET A 39 21.69 -1.03 0.65
N GLU A 40 22.11 0.24 0.60
CA GLU A 40 23.53 0.63 0.72
C GLU A 40 23.71 1.67 1.84
N GLN A 41 24.17 1.21 2.99
CA GLN A 41 24.28 2.04 4.20
C GLN A 41 25.17 3.26 4.01
N GLN A 42 26.40 3.07 3.52
CA GLN A 42 27.36 4.16 3.40
C GLN A 42 26.83 5.29 2.53
N ARG A 43 26.31 4.95 1.34
CA ARG A 43 25.72 5.91 0.41
C ARG A 43 24.55 6.65 1.03
N THR A 44 23.65 5.94 1.74
CA THR A 44 22.50 6.55 2.39
C THR A 44 22.91 7.54 3.47
N LEU A 45 23.95 7.21 4.27
CA LEU A 45 24.49 8.11 5.30
C LEU A 45 25.16 9.34 4.68
N GLU A 46 25.89 9.19 3.57
CA GLU A 46 26.48 10.30 2.81
C GLU A 46 25.39 11.24 2.27
N GLU A 47 24.32 10.68 1.71
CA GLU A 47 23.16 11.45 1.24
C GLU A 47 22.46 12.18 2.40
N ALA A 48 22.30 11.53 3.56
CA ALA A 48 21.72 12.14 4.76
C ALA A 48 22.60 13.31 5.28
N ALA A 49 23.91 13.14 5.33
CA ALA A 49 24.84 14.19 5.76
C ALA A 49 24.81 15.42 4.82
N ALA A 50 24.59 15.21 3.54
CA ALA A 50 24.51 16.30 2.55
C ALA A 50 23.24 17.15 2.66
N LEU A 51 22.18 16.70 3.37
CA LEU A 51 20.89 17.38 3.40
C LEU A 51 20.95 18.78 4.01
N ASN A 52 21.76 19.01 5.05
CA ASN A 52 21.89 20.35 5.66
C ASN A 52 22.46 21.38 4.68
N ALA A 53 23.42 20.99 3.84
CA ALA A 53 23.98 21.87 2.81
C ALA A 53 22.99 22.07 1.66
N ARG A 54 22.27 21.00 1.27
CA ARG A 54 21.29 21.04 0.18
C ARG A 54 20.05 21.88 0.50
N PHE A 55 19.61 21.87 1.78
CA PHE A 55 18.38 22.53 2.21
C PHE A 55 18.62 23.54 3.35
N PRO A 56 19.07 24.77 3.06
CA PRO A 56 19.17 25.85 4.06
C PRO A 56 17.82 26.12 4.77
N LYS A 57 16.72 25.99 4.02
CA LYS A 57 15.36 25.93 4.57
C LYS A 57 14.86 24.50 4.52
N ARG A 58 14.73 23.87 5.68
CA ARG A 58 14.36 22.45 5.80
C ARG A 58 12.95 22.19 5.30
N PRO A 59 12.76 21.31 4.30
CA PRO A 59 11.43 20.94 3.81
C PRO A 59 10.73 19.95 4.73
N LEU A 60 9.48 19.62 4.43
CA LEU A 60 8.55 18.90 5.30
C LEU A 60 9.07 17.53 5.77
N LEU A 61 9.69 16.75 4.87
CA LEU A 61 10.23 15.42 5.17
C LEU A 61 11.75 15.44 5.44
N PHE A 62 12.32 16.59 5.83
CA PHE A 62 13.75 16.72 6.06
C PHE A 62 14.28 15.66 7.03
N GLY A 63 15.18 14.80 6.54
CA GLY A 63 15.83 13.73 7.29
C GLY A 63 14.95 12.50 7.55
N VAL A 64 13.74 12.43 7.02
CA VAL A 64 12.81 11.32 7.28
C VAL A 64 13.23 10.07 6.48
N PRO A 65 13.50 8.91 7.14
CA PRO A 65 13.80 7.65 6.47
C PRO A 65 12.55 7.10 5.77
N ILE A 66 12.63 6.90 4.44
CA ILE A 66 11.56 6.33 3.63
C ILE A 66 12.09 5.17 2.79
N ALA A 67 11.39 4.04 2.80
CA ALA A 67 11.68 2.87 1.97
C ALA A 67 10.84 2.87 0.69
N ILE A 68 11.36 2.28 -0.38
CA ILE A 68 10.73 2.31 -1.71
C ILE A 68 10.48 0.89 -2.21
N LYS A 69 9.24 0.55 -2.50
CA LYS A 69 8.89 -0.72 -3.15
C LYS A 69 9.68 -0.89 -4.46
N ASP A 70 10.23 -2.07 -4.68
CA ASP A 70 11.11 -2.35 -5.82
C ASP A 70 10.37 -2.48 -7.17
N CYS A 71 9.38 -1.63 -7.38
CA CYS A 71 8.76 -1.35 -8.67
C CYS A 71 8.94 0.12 -9.11
N PHE A 72 9.72 0.91 -8.36
CA PHE A 72 10.06 2.29 -8.71
C PHE A 72 11.57 2.44 -8.83
N ASP A 73 12.02 3.17 -9.83
CA ASP A 73 13.43 3.49 -10.02
C ASP A 73 13.95 4.34 -8.87
N VAL A 74 15.04 3.89 -8.31
CA VAL A 74 15.90 4.65 -7.40
C VAL A 74 17.28 4.70 -8.05
N ARG A 75 17.76 5.89 -8.35
CA ARG A 75 19.06 6.08 -9.02
C ARG A 75 20.14 5.21 -8.36
N GLY A 76 20.86 4.44 -9.19
CA GLY A 76 21.95 3.56 -8.78
C GLY A 76 21.53 2.21 -8.20
N TYR A 77 20.25 1.84 -8.34
CA TYR A 77 19.75 0.48 -8.08
C TYR A 77 19.02 -0.05 -9.31
N PRO A 78 19.03 -1.38 -9.57
CA PRO A 78 18.16 -1.96 -10.58
C PRO A 78 16.73 -2.01 -10.04
N THR A 79 15.74 -1.92 -10.93
CA THR A 79 14.34 -2.18 -10.58
C THR A 79 13.98 -3.59 -11.02
N THR A 80 13.79 -4.49 -10.04
CA THR A 80 13.66 -5.93 -10.31
C THR A 80 12.21 -6.41 -10.29
N CYS A 81 11.29 -5.65 -9.72
CA CYS A 81 9.91 -6.07 -9.48
C CYS A 81 9.81 -7.41 -8.74
N GLY A 82 10.80 -7.75 -7.89
CA GLY A 82 10.88 -9.01 -7.18
C GLY A 82 11.13 -10.23 -8.10
N SER A 83 11.73 -10.03 -9.26
CA SER A 83 12.06 -11.07 -10.24
C SER A 83 13.54 -11.07 -10.58
N ARG A 84 14.17 -12.25 -10.50
CA ARG A 84 15.57 -12.45 -10.94
C ARG A 84 15.73 -12.25 -12.45
N PHE A 85 14.68 -12.55 -13.21
CA PHE A 85 14.68 -12.26 -14.65
C PHE A 85 14.89 -10.77 -14.91
N TYR A 86 14.10 -9.90 -14.28
CA TYR A 86 14.29 -8.45 -14.44
C TYR A 86 15.57 -7.95 -13.77
N ALA A 87 16.00 -8.56 -12.67
CA ALA A 87 17.29 -8.23 -12.07
C ALA A 87 18.47 -8.47 -13.02
N ALA A 88 18.37 -9.48 -13.91
CA ALA A 88 19.38 -9.77 -14.92
C ALA A 88 19.26 -8.93 -16.19
N GLN A 89 18.07 -8.38 -16.48
CA GLN A 89 17.81 -7.60 -17.70
C GLN A 89 17.97 -6.09 -17.49
N ASN A 90 17.62 -5.61 -16.29
CA ASN A 90 17.58 -4.18 -16.02
C ASN A 90 18.94 -3.70 -15.50
N GLU A 91 19.44 -2.63 -16.12
CA GLU A 91 20.60 -1.91 -15.63
C GLU A 91 20.24 -1.09 -14.38
N PHE A 92 21.26 -0.54 -13.72
CA PHE A 92 21.09 0.42 -12.64
C PHE A 92 20.36 1.67 -13.18
N ALA A 93 19.28 2.06 -12.50
CA ALA A 93 18.50 3.23 -12.91
C ALA A 93 19.40 4.48 -12.92
N PRO A 94 19.47 5.21 -14.04
CA PRO A 94 20.30 6.41 -14.15
C PRO A 94 19.70 7.60 -13.40
N THR A 95 18.39 7.59 -13.18
CA THR A 95 17.62 8.64 -12.50
C THR A 95 16.63 8.05 -11.50
N ASP A 96 16.17 8.87 -10.59
CA ASP A 96 15.05 8.53 -9.71
C ASP A 96 13.72 8.54 -10.47
N SER A 97 12.78 7.68 -10.11
CA SER A 97 11.38 7.80 -10.52
C SER A 97 10.76 9.12 -10.01
N ALA A 98 9.65 9.54 -10.60
CA ALA A 98 8.95 10.75 -10.17
C ALA A 98 8.59 10.74 -8.68
N VAL A 99 8.16 9.60 -8.16
CA VAL A 99 7.87 9.39 -6.73
C VAL A 99 9.11 9.66 -5.87
N VAL A 100 10.23 9.04 -6.21
CA VAL A 100 11.48 9.16 -5.43
C VAL A 100 12.04 10.58 -5.55
N ALA A 101 12.00 11.18 -6.71
CA ALA A 101 12.43 12.55 -6.93
C ALA A 101 11.65 13.55 -6.05
N ARG A 102 10.31 13.40 -5.95
CA ARG A 102 9.49 14.24 -5.05
C ARG A 102 9.83 14.04 -3.57
N LEU A 103 10.04 12.81 -3.14
CA LEU A 103 10.44 12.52 -1.76
C LEU A 103 11.80 13.16 -1.43
N ARG A 104 12.78 13.04 -2.32
CA ARG A 104 14.08 13.70 -2.15
C ARG A 104 13.98 15.22 -2.18
N GLN A 105 13.08 15.79 -2.98
CA GLN A 105 12.81 17.25 -2.98
C GLN A 105 12.16 17.69 -1.67
N ALA A 106 11.35 16.83 -1.05
CA ALA A 106 10.79 17.04 0.28
C ALA A 106 11.79 16.77 1.42
N GLY A 107 13.04 16.38 1.11
CA GLY A 107 14.12 16.18 2.07
C GLY A 107 14.19 14.78 2.71
N ALA A 108 13.45 13.81 2.18
CA ALA A 108 13.49 12.44 2.68
C ALA A 108 14.84 11.76 2.41
N VAL A 109 15.22 10.84 3.29
CA VAL A 109 16.33 9.90 3.14
C VAL A 109 15.79 8.59 2.60
N ILE A 110 16.27 8.15 1.45
CA ILE A 110 15.83 6.90 0.82
C ILE A 110 16.66 5.74 1.36
N MET A 111 16.02 4.82 2.08
CA MET A 111 16.68 3.70 2.76
C MET A 111 17.08 2.56 1.83
N GLY A 112 16.32 2.33 0.76
CA GLY A 112 16.57 1.23 -0.18
C GLY A 112 15.31 0.74 -0.87
N LYS A 113 15.47 -0.37 -1.61
CA LYS A 113 14.44 -1.04 -2.42
C LYS A 113 13.86 -2.21 -1.61
N THR A 114 12.56 -2.17 -1.32
CA THR A 114 11.93 -3.19 -0.48
C THR A 114 11.43 -4.38 -1.28
N HIS A 115 11.40 -5.54 -0.60
CA HIS A 115 10.82 -6.77 -1.09
C HIS A 115 9.36 -6.59 -1.53
N LEU A 116 8.96 -7.38 -2.51
CA LEU A 116 7.58 -7.47 -2.96
C LEU A 116 7.27 -8.89 -3.49
N HIS A 117 6.00 -9.26 -3.50
CA HIS A 117 5.53 -10.42 -4.26
C HIS A 117 5.88 -10.21 -5.74
N GLN A 118 6.41 -11.22 -6.41
CA GLN A 118 6.93 -11.11 -7.78
C GLN A 118 5.94 -10.39 -8.71
N LEU A 119 6.42 -9.43 -9.49
CA LEU A 119 5.67 -8.55 -10.41
C LEU A 119 4.53 -7.75 -9.73
N ALA A 120 4.57 -7.59 -8.40
CA ALA A 120 3.42 -7.08 -7.63
C ALA A 120 2.13 -7.91 -7.81
N TYR A 121 2.19 -9.13 -8.39
CA TYR A 121 1.05 -9.92 -8.83
C TYR A 121 0.59 -10.97 -7.80
N GLY A 122 0.71 -10.65 -6.52
CA GLY A 122 0.21 -11.46 -5.42
C GLY A 122 -0.22 -10.62 -4.23
N ILE A 123 -0.79 -11.27 -3.19
CA ILE A 123 -1.34 -10.57 -2.02
C ILE A 123 -0.81 -11.13 -0.69
N THR A 124 -0.06 -12.23 -0.73
CA THR A 124 0.46 -12.93 0.45
C THR A 124 1.85 -12.48 0.88
N GLY A 125 2.63 -11.90 -0.02
CA GLY A 125 4.02 -11.51 0.25
C GLY A 125 5.03 -12.64 0.02
N GLU A 126 4.59 -13.77 -0.55
CA GLU A 126 5.45 -14.87 -0.96
C GLU A 126 6.28 -14.47 -2.18
N ASN A 127 7.51 -15.00 -2.26
CA ASN A 127 8.39 -14.87 -3.41
C ASN A 127 9.39 -16.03 -3.38
N SER A 128 9.31 -16.94 -4.33
CA SER A 128 10.17 -18.13 -4.38
C SER A 128 11.60 -17.81 -4.80
N GLU A 129 11.84 -16.69 -5.49
CA GLU A 129 13.16 -16.33 -6.01
C GLU A 129 14.03 -15.62 -4.97
N TYR A 130 13.41 -14.79 -4.10
CA TYR A 130 14.10 -14.02 -3.06
C TYR A 130 13.83 -14.53 -1.65
N GLY A 131 12.96 -15.53 -1.51
CA GLY A 131 12.43 -15.95 -0.22
C GLY A 131 11.27 -15.07 0.26
N ASN A 132 10.45 -15.61 1.16
CA ASN A 132 9.29 -14.90 1.68
C ASN A 132 9.69 -13.74 2.58
N CYS A 133 8.97 -12.62 2.48
CA CYS A 133 9.08 -11.54 3.45
C CYS A 133 8.19 -11.86 4.65
N VAL A 134 8.79 -12.06 5.81
CA VAL A 134 8.08 -12.36 7.06
C VAL A 134 8.01 -11.14 7.96
N GLN A 135 7.04 -11.14 8.88
CA GLN A 135 6.90 -10.04 9.81
C GLN A 135 8.10 -9.96 10.76
N PRO A 136 8.74 -8.78 10.92
CA PRO A 136 9.82 -8.61 11.89
C PRO A 136 9.41 -8.94 13.32
N ARG A 137 8.16 -8.66 13.72
CA ARG A 137 7.64 -8.95 15.06
C ARG A 137 7.32 -10.42 15.29
N ASP A 138 6.94 -11.15 14.23
CA ASP A 138 6.61 -12.57 14.30
C ASP A 138 6.99 -13.27 12.99
N PRO A 139 8.17 -13.90 12.91
CA PRO A 139 8.66 -14.54 11.69
C PRO A 139 7.90 -15.81 11.28
N ALA A 140 6.99 -16.30 12.10
CA ALA A 140 6.07 -17.37 11.71
C ALA A 140 4.96 -16.86 10.77
N LEU A 141 4.85 -15.54 10.56
CA LEU A 141 3.82 -14.92 9.77
C LEU A 141 4.39 -14.17 8.56
N LEU A 142 3.73 -14.30 7.42
CA LEU A 142 3.94 -13.46 6.25
C LEU A 142 3.42 -12.04 6.52
N THR A 143 4.02 -11.05 5.87
CA THR A 143 3.56 -9.65 5.97
C THR A 143 2.25 -9.40 5.22
N GLY A 144 1.84 -10.30 4.31
CA GLY A 144 0.94 -9.91 3.24
C GLY A 144 1.69 -9.17 2.14
N GLY A 145 0.99 -8.85 1.04
CA GLY A 145 1.60 -8.25 -0.15
C GLY A 145 0.61 -7.50 -1.03
N SER A 146 1.10 -7.05 -2.17
CA SER A 146 2.43 -7.26 -2.72
C SER A 146 3.51 -6.33 -2.14
N SER A 147 3.17 -5.28 -1.37
CA SER A 147 4.15 -4.35 -0.75
C SER A 147 4.66 -4.91 0.58
N SER A 148 5.20 -6.14 0.55
CA SER A 148 5.60 -6.93 1.71
C SER A 148 6.74 -6.30 2.50
N GLY A 149 7.86 -6.03 1.85
CA GLY A 149 9.01 -5.37 2.49
C GLY A 149 8.71 -3.94 2.91
N SER A 150 7.81 -3.24 2.18
CA SER A 150 7.36 -1.91 2.60
C SER A 150 6.62 -1.96 3.94
N ALA A 151 5.77 -2.98 4.17
CA ALA A 151 5.14 -3.17 5.46
C ALA A 151 6.15 -3.56 6.54
N ALA A 152 7.05 -4.50 6.22
CA ALA A 152 8.07 -4.96 7.17
C ALA A 152 9.01 -3.83 7.59
N SER A 153 9.49 -2.98 6.67
CA SER A 153 10.39 -1.86 6.97
C SER A 153 9.78 -0.85 7.96
N VAL A 154 8.47 -0.59 7.82
CA VAL A 154 7.74 0.24 8.79
C VAL A 154 7.53 -0.51 10.11
N GLN A 155 7.18 -1.80 10.07
CA GLN A 155 6.94 -2.60 11.28
C GLN A 155 8.22 -2.74 12.13
N GLU A 156 9.39 -2.94 11.53
CA GLU A 156 10.67 -3.03 12.26
C GLU A 156 11.22 -1.68 12.70
N GLY A 157 10.91 -0.61 12.01
CA GLY A 157 11.37 0.74 12.30
C GLY A 157 12.52 1.24 11.45
N SER A 158 12.90 0.53 10.38
CA SER A 158 13.91 1.00 9.43
C SER A 158 13.39 2.07 8.47
N ALA A 159 12.09 2.30 8.46
CA ALA A 159 11.46 3.42 7.76
C ALA A 159 10.32 4.00 8.59
N LEU A 160 10.12 5.33 8.53
CA LEU A 160 8.94 5.97 9.09
C LEU A 160 7.71 5.67 8.23
N ALA A 161 7.89 5.76 6.94
CA ALA A 161 6.89 5.39 5.95
C ALA A 161 7.58 4.62 4.80
N ALA A 162 6.81 3.80 4.11
CA ALA A 162 7.32 3.07 2.95
C ALA A 162 6.35 3.20 1.79
N ILE A 163 6.88 3.58 0.63
CA ILE A 163 6.10 3.67 -0.61
C ILE A 163 5.74 2.27 -1.08
N GLY A 164 4.49 2.11 -1.48
CA GLY A 164 3.94 0.92 -2.09
C GLY A 164 3.03 1.23 -3.26
N THR A 165 2.50 0.17 -3.87
CA THR A 165 1.44 0.24 -4.88
C THR A 165 0.26 -0.58 -4.43
N ASP A 166 -0.94 -0.16 -4.78
CA ASP A 166 -2.17 -0.89 -4.48
C ASP A 166 -3.01 -1.04 -5.76
N THR A 167 -2.96 -2.21 -6.35
CA THR A 167 -3.81 -2.62 -7.47
C THR A 167 -5.08 -3.25 -6.93
N GLY A 168 -4.95 -4.28 -6.11
CA GLY A 168 -6.05 -5.06 -5.54
C GLY A 168 -6.03 -5.16 -4.01
N GLY A 169 -5.32 -4.27 -3.32
CA GLY A 169 -5.16 -4.33 -1.86
C GLY A 169 -3.70 -4.38 -1.39
N SER A 170 -2.75 -4.18 -2.32
CA SER A 170 -1.32 -4.42 -2.05
C SER A 170 -0.64 -3.42 -1.10
N ILE A 171 -1.34 -2.41 -0.62
CA ILE A 171 -0.98 -1.59 0.55
C ILE A 171 -1.89 -1.97 1.73
N ARG A 172 -3.18 -2.05 1.48
CA ARG A 172 -4.20 -2.23 2.53
C ARG A 172 -4.07 -3.56 3.26
N VAL A 173 -3.79 -4.65 2.54
CA VAL A 173 -3.65 -5.98 3.14
C VAL A 173 -2.42 -6.09 4.02
N PRO A 174 -1.19 -5.79 3.54
CA PRO A 174 -0.02 -5.83 4.41
C PRO A 174 -0.09 -4.82 5.56
N ALA A 175 -0.72 -3.66 5.40
CA ALA A 175 -0.97 -2.74 6.52
C ALA A 175 -1.82 -3.40 7.60
N ALA A 176 -2.95 -4.00 7.24
CA ALA A 176 -3.85 -4.66 8.19
C ALA A 176 -3.20 -5.83 8.92
N LEU A 177 -2.47 -6.71 8.20
CA LEU A 177 -1.81 -7.88 8.77
C LEU A 177 -0.61 -7.53 9.65
N CYS A 178 0.12 -6.45 9.33
CA CYS A 178 1.27 -5.99 10.10
C CYS A 178 0.90 -5.01 11.23
N GLY A 179 -0.38 -4.69 11.42
CA GLY A 179 -0.82 -3.75 12.45
C GLY A 179 -0.41 -2.30 12.17
N LEU A 180 -0.40 -1.90 10.90
CA LEU A 180 0.03 -0.59 10.41
C LEU A 180 -1.14 0.19 9.81
N ALA A 181 -0.98 1.51 9.75
CA ALA A 181 -1.76 2.32 8.83
C ALA A 181 -1.28 2.11 7.38
N GLY A 182 -2.19 2.21 6.43
CA GLY A 182 -1.90 2.15 5.01
C GLY A 182 -2.80 3.12 4.26
N TYR A 183 -2.26 3.79 3.27
CA TYR A 183 -3.03 4.69 2.44
C TYR A 183 -2.89 4.31 0.97
N ARG A 184 -4.04 4.04 0.33
CA ARG A 184 -4.21 3.93 -1.11
C ARG A 184 -4.77 5.24 -1.64
N SER A 185 -4.14 5.85 -2.64
CA SER A 185 -4.63 7.09 -3.25
C SER A 185 -5.80 6.87 -4.21
N THR A 186 -6.49 7.95 -4.56
CA THR A 186 -7.36 7.99 -5.75
C THR A 186 -6.57 7.58 -7.00
N LEU A 187 -7.18 6.76 -7.85
CA LEU A 187 -6.60 6.38 -9.15
C LEU A 187 -6.30 7.63 -10.00
N GLY A 188 -5.05 7.75 -10.45
CA GLY A 188 -4.59 8.89 -11.24
C GLY A 188 -4.32 10.16 -10.44
N LEU A 189 -4.28 10.10 -9.10
CA LEU A 189 -3.93 11.26 -8.27
C LEU A 189 -2.58 11.83 -8.68
N ALA A 190 -2.51 13.16 -8.81
CA ALA A 190 -1.34 13.93 -9.27
C ALA A 190 -0.85 13.61 -10.70
N GLY A 191 -1.66 12.90 -11.49
CA GLY A 191 -1.44 12.69 -12.92
C GLY A 191 -0.59 11.48 -13.28
N ALA A 192 -0.61 11.12 -14.56
CA ALA A 192 0.08 9.93 -15.07
C ALA A 192 1.61 10.00 -14.90
N GLN A 193 2.20 11.20 -14.91
CA GLN A 193 3.64 11.42 -14.71
C GLN A 193 4.16 10.93 -13.35
N MET A 194 3.29 10.66 -12.38
CA MET A 194 3.71 10.05 -11.11
C MET A 194 4.25 8.62 -11.29
N TRP A 195 3.95 7.99 -12.42
CA TRP A 195 4.45 6.67 -12.77
C TRP A 195 5.72 6.69 -13.62
N ASP A 196 6.29 7.87 -13.93
CA ASP A 196 7.57 7.95 -14.63
C ASP A 196 8.65 7.26 -13.79
N GLY A 197 9.31 6.23 -14.36
CA GLY A 197 10.24 5.35 -13.65
C GLY A 197 9.55 4.37 -12.68
N GLY A 198 8.25 4.12 -12.85
CA GLY A 198 7.48 3.13 -12.11
C GLY A 198 6.96 2.02 -13.01
N THR A 199 6.88 0.80 -12.49
CA THR A 199 6.36 -0.37 -13.20
C THR A 199 4.92 -0.66 -12.76
N HIS A 200 4.03 -0.74 -13.75
CA HIS A 200 2.63 -1.10 -13.56
C HIS A 200 2.43 -2.63 -13.46
N LEU A 201 1.37 -3.04 -12.76
CA LEU A 201 0.77 -4.36 -12.87
C LEU A 201 -0.51 -4.30 -13.72
N ALA A 202 -1.40 -3.34 -13.45
CA ALA A 202 -2.62 -3.12 -14.20
C ALA A 202 -3.03 -1.64 -14.10
N VAL A 203 -2.86 -0.90 -15.19
CA VAL A 203 -3.04 0.57 -15.26
C VAL A 203 -4.44 1.00 -14.83
N SER A 204 -5.45 0.17 -15.09
CA SER A 204 -6.84 0.46 -14.70
C SER A 204 -7.07 0.52 -13.20
N PHE A 205 -6.13 0.01 -12.36
CA PHE A 205 -6.32 -0.14 -10.92
C PHE A 205 -5.16 0.34 -10.07
N ASP A 206 -3.97 0.47 -10.67
CA ASP A 206 -2.74 0.79 -9.94
C ASP A 206 -2.78 2.18 -9.33
N THR A 207 -2.53 2.23 -8.03
CA THR A 207 -2.36 3.48 -7.31
C THR A 207 -1.06 3.47 -6.52
N ILE A 208 -0.50 4.64 -6.30
CA ILE A 208 0.64 4.88 -5.43
C ILE A 208 0.12 5.24 -4.05
N GLY A 209 0.79 4.78 -3.01
CA GLY A 209 0.48 5.15 -1.64
C GLY A 209 1.58 4.69 -0.71
N TRP A 210 1.30 4.59 0.56
CA TRP A 210 2.31 4.25 1.56
C TRP A 210 1.75 3.48 2.75
N LEU A 211 2.66 2.81 3.45
CA LEU A 211 2.45 2.22 4.76
C LEU A 211 3.16 3.08 5.80
N PHE A 212 2.57 3.23 6.98
CA PHE A 212 3.09 4.08 8.06
C PHE A 212 2.50 3.65 9.41
N ARG A 213 3.01 4.21 10.53
CA ARG A 213 2.53 3.84 11.87
C ARG A 213 1.51 4.80 12.43
N ASP A 214 1.77 6.08 12.31
CA ASP A 214 0.99 7.12 12.94
C ASP A 214 0.06 7.79 11.94
N LEU A 215 -1.23 7.70 12.15
CA LEU A 215 -2.23 8.30 11.26
C LEU A 215 -2.04 9.81 11.10
N ARG A 216 -1.44 10.49 12.09
CA ARG A 216 -1.15 11.93 12.05
C ARG A 216 -0.11 12.32 10.99
N ASP A 217 0.71 11.36 10.55
CA ASP A 217 1.71 11.59 9.51
C ASP A 217 1.12 11.61 8.08
N GLY A 218 -0.09 11.06 7.92
CA GLY A 218 -0.74 10.92 6.61
C GLY A 218 -0.86 12.21 5.81
N PRO A 219 -1.40 13.31 6.37
CA PRO A 219 -1.52 14.59 5.65
C PRO A 219 -0.17 15.16 5.21
N ALA A 220 0.88 15.04 6.04
CA ALA A 220 2.21 15.53 5.70
C ALA A 220 2.85 14.72 4.55
N LEU A 221 2.69 13.40 4.54
CA LEU A 221 3.14 12.53 3.46
C LEU A 221 2.40 12.85 2.15
N ALA A 222 1.08 13.11 2.23
CA ALA A 222 0.27 13.47 1.07
C ALA A 222 0.65 14.84 0.49
N ALA A 223 0.92 15.82 1.33
CA ALA A 223 1.41 17.13 0.90
C ALA A 223 2.77 17.01 0.19
N ALA A 224 3.69 16.23 0.76
CA ALA A 224 5.02 16.04 0.19
C ALA A 224 5.01 15.28 -1.14
N LEU A 225 4.21 14.20 -1.25
CA LEU A 225 4.22 13.32 -2.42
C LEU A 225 3.28 13.80 -3.53
N PHE A 226 2.08 14.25 -3.17
CA PHE A 226 1.04 14.60 -4.14
C PHE A 226 0.72 16.10 -4.20
N GLY A 227 1.30 16.91 -3.32
CA GLY A 227 0.99 18.34 -3.23
C GLY A 227 -0.43 18.60 -2.71
N LEU A 228 -0.99 17.68 -1.94
CA LEU A 228 -2.32 17.88 -1.36
C LEU A 228 -2.24 18.91 -0.22
N GLU A 229 -3.07 19.93 -0.32
CA GLU A 229 -3.19 20.91 0.76
C GLU A 229 -3.88 20.27 1.98
N PRO A 230 -3.31 20.43 3.19
CA PRO A 230 -3.95 19.99 4.41
C PRO A 230 -5.32 20.67 4.60
N VAL A 231 -6.33 19.88 4.97
CA VAL A 231 -7.66 20.37 5.28
C VAL A 231 -8.02 20.05 6.73
N ALA A 232 -8.94 20.83 7.32
CA ALA A 232 -9.46 20.51 8.64
C ALA A 232 -10.24 19.19 8.61
N PRO A 233 -10.13 18.36 9.66
CA PRO A 233 -10.93 17.15 9.75
C PRO A 233 -12.42 17.51 9.80
N PRO A 234 -13.31 16.72 9.16
CA PRO A 234 -14.74 16.95 9.24
C PRO A 234 -15.24 16.75 10.67
N GLU A 235 -16.13 17.65 11.13
CA GLU A 235 -16.73 17.59 12.48
C GLU A 235 -17.64 16.38 12.67
N SER A 236 -18.34 15.99 11.60
CA SER A 236 -19.21 14.83 11.57
C SER A 236 -19.09 14.12 10.22
N VAL A 237 -19.23 12.80 10.23
CA VAL A 237 -19.17 11.96 9.02
C VAL A 237 -20.26 10.90 9.04
N SER A 238 -20.78 10.58 7.86
CA SER A 238 -21.66 9.44 7.62
C SER A 238 -20.84 8.28 7.05
N ILE A 239 -20.95 7.10 7.65
CA ILE A 239 -20.19 5.90 7.27
C ILE A 239 -21.16 4.76 6.93
N ALA A 240 -21.14 4.28 5.69
CA ALA A 240 -21.74 3.00 5.33
C ALA A 240 -20.82 1.86 5.79
N ALA A 241 -21.27 1.01 6.69
CA ALA A 241 -20.50 -0.11 7.22
C ALA A 241 -21.12 -1.42 6.76
N VAL A 242 -20.32 -2.30 6.11
CA VAL A 242 -20.85 -3.57 5.59
C VAL A 242 -21.45 -4.43 6.71
N GLY A 243 -22.58 -5.05 6.41
CA GLY A 243 -23.32 -5.88 7.35
C GLY A 243 -22.83 -7.31 7.45
N ASP A 244 -23.43 -8.06 8.38
CA ASP A 244 -23.02 -9.42 8.75
C ASP A 244 -23.10 -10.42 7.59
N SER A 245 -24.01 -10.23 6.63
CA SER A 245 -24.14 -11.11 5.45
C SER A 245 -22.89 -11.10 4.58
N PHE A 246 -22.21 -9.95 4.49
CA PHE A 246 -20.95 -9.82 3.76
C PHE A 246 -19.76 -10.37 4.58
N LEU A 247 -19.83 -10.33 5.90
CA LEU A 247 -18.73 -10.67 6.81
C LEU A 247 -18.70 -12.14 7.23
N HIS A 248 -19.53 -13.01 6.66
CA HIS A 248 -19.76 -14.39 7.09
C HIS A 248 -18.51 -15.29 7.09
N ASP A 249 -17.49 -14.96 6.30
CA ASP A 249 -16.22 -15.69 6.19
C ASP A 249 -15.06 -15.05 6.97
N CYS A 250 -15.33 -14.01 7.77
CA CYS A 250 -14.32 -13.37 8.61
C CYS A 250 -14.04 -14.20 9.86
N GLU A 251 -12.76 -14.29 10.23
CA GLU A 251 -12.33 -14.83 11.51
C GLU A 251 -12.88 -14.02 12.69
N PRO A 252 -13.13 -14.65 13.86
CA PRO A 252 -13.62 -13.94 15.05
C PRO A 252 -12.75 -12.75 15.46
N ALA A 253 -11.43 -12.83 15.31
CA ALA A 253 -10.50 -11.73 15.62
C ALA A 253 -10.74 -10.52 14.72
N VAL A 254 -10.96 -10.74 13.41
CA VAL A 254 -11.26 -9.68 12.45
C VAL A 254 -12.60 -9.02 12.75
N LEU A 255 -13.62 -9.84 13.07
CA LEU A 255 -14.94 -9.33 13.48
C LEU A 255 -14.88 -8.50 14.77
N ALA A 256 -14.04 -8.89 15.72
CA ALA A 256 -13.82 -8.13 16.96
C ALA A 256 -13.20 -6.75 16.63
N VAL A 257 -12.16 -6.70 15.80
CA VAL A 257 -11.54 -5.45 15.36
C VAL A 257 -12.54 -4.57 14.60
N TYR A 258 -13.38 -5.16 13.74
CA TYR A 258 -14.41 -4.43 13.00
C TYR A 258 -15.45 -3.78 13.93
N LYS A 259 -15.94 -4.53 14.92
CA LYS A 259 -16.90 -4.04 15.93
C LYS A 259 -16.28 -2.97 16.83
N ASP A 260 -15.03 -3.14 17.21
CA ASP A 260 -14.27 -2.17 18.01
C ASP A 260 -14.14 -0.83 17.26
N TRP A 261 -13.77 -0.85 15.98
CA TRP A 261 -13.68 0.35 15.18
C TRP A 261 -15.03 1.03 14.97
N ARG A 262 -16.11 0.26 14.75
CA ARG A 262 -17.47 0.83 14.71
C ARG A 262 -17.81 1.58 15.99
N THR A 263 -17.42 1.03 17.14
CA THR A 263 -17.67 1.66 18.46
C THR A 263 -16.83 2.93 18.63
N GLU A 264 -15.54 2.89 18.27
CA GLU A 264 -14.63 4.02 18.39
C GLU A 264 -15.03 5.16 17.45
N LEU A 265 -15.40 4.86 16.21
CA LEU A 265 -15.90 5.84 15.25
C LEU A 265 -17.20 6.50 15.70
N ARG A 266 -18.15 5.76 16.30
CA ARG A 266 -19.34 6.37 16.90
C ARG A 266 -18.99 7.33 18.04
N ARG A 267 -18.02 6.95 18.89
CA ARG A 267 -17.54 7.82 19.99
C ARG A 267 -16.83 9.09 19.46
N SER A 268 -16.24 9.02 18.29
CA SER A 268 -15.63 10.20 17.65
C SER A 268 -16.64 11.13 16.95
N GLY A 269 -17.95 10.77 16.94
CA GLY A 269 -19.01 11.56 16.33
C GLY A 269 -19.47 11.07 14.94
N ALA A 270 -19.00 9.90 14.49
CA ALA A 270 -19.45 9.35 13.21
C ALA A 270 -20.84 8.71 13.30
N HIS A 271 -21.67 8.95 12.28
CA HIS A 271 -22.95 8.28 12.07
C HIS A 271 -22.72 7.03 11.21
N ILE A 272 -22.90 5.84 11.80
CA ILE A 272 -22.67 4.57 11.13
C ILE A 272 -23.99 3.92 10.74
N HIS A 273 -24.15 3.66 9.44
CA HIS A 273 -25.29 2.99 8.82
C HIS A 273 -24.87 1.59 8.37
N ASP A 274 -25.70 0.59 8.63
CA ASP A 274 -25.47 -0.75 8.08
C ASP A 274 -25.74 -0.74 6.59
N TYR A 275 -24.85 -1.39 5.84
CA TYR A 275 -24.89 -1.46 4.39
C TYR A 275 -24.73 -2.89 3.89
N GLU A 276 -25.69 -3.36 3.09
CA GLU A 276 -25.62 -4.67 2.45
C GLU A 276 -25.31 -4.48 0.95
N PRO A 277 -24.09 -4.87 0.50
CA PRO A 277 -23.72 -4.69 -0.88
C PRO A 277 -24.48 -5.64 -1.79
N ASP A 278 -25.32 -5.11 -2.67
CA ASP A 278 -26.17 -5.85 -3.61
C ASP A 278 -25.57 -6.01 -5.01
N PHE A 279 -24.45 -5.32 -5.31
CA PHE A 279 -23.84 -5.32 -6.65
C PHE A 279 -22.36 -5.76 -6.66
N TRP A 280 -21.82 -6.27 -5.54
CA TRP A 280 -20.42 -6.64 -5.46
C TRP A 280 -20.11 -8.10 -5.86
N ASN A 281 -21.13 -8.88 -6.17
CA ASN A 281 -20.98 -10.31 -6.47
C ASN A 281 -19.99 -10.56 -7.61
N ASP A 282 -20.01 -9.74 -8.65
CA ASP A 282 -19.16 -9.86 -9.83
C ASP A 282 -17.82 -9.11 -9.70
N SER A 283 -17.58 -8.42 -8.58
CA SER A 283 -16.40 -7.54 -8.43
C SER A 283 -15.08 -8.26 -8.68
N ARG A 284 -14.94 -9.49 -8.19
CA ARG A 284 -13.73 -10.29 -8.39
C ARG A 284 -13.54 -10.72 -9.84
N GLU A 285 -14.59 -11.15 -10.52
CA GLU A 285 -14.52 -11.55 -11.93
C GLU A 285 -14.10 -10.38 -12.81
N ILE A 286 -14.73 -9.22 -12.63
CA ILE A 286 -14.38 -7.99 -13.35
C ILE A 286 -12.92 -7.61 -13.09
N PHE A 287 -12.52 -7.62 -11.83
CA PHE A 287 -11.15 -7.25 -11.42
C PHE A 287 -10.12 -8.22 -12.00
N PHE A 288 -10.31 -9.54 -11.81
CA PHE A 288 -9.34 -10.55 -12.26
C PHE A 288 -9.16 -10.55 -13.77
N GLY A 289 -10.27 -10.43 -14.52
CA GLY A 289 -10.19 -10.44 -15.99
C GLY A 289 -9.45 -9.22 -16.54
N ILE A 290 -9.77 -8.02 -16.07
CA ILE A 290 -9.09 -6.80 -16.54
C ILE A 290 -7.63 -6.79 -16.08
N GLN A 291 -7.35 -7.14 -14.81
CA GLN A 291 -5.99 -7.21 -14.29
C GLN A 291 -5.12 -8.21 -15.07
N ALA A 292 -5.64 -9.42 -15.32
CA ALA A 292 -4.90 -10.46 -16.04
C ALA A 292 -4.62 -10.04 -17.49
N HIS A 293 -5.60 -9.43 -18.17
CA HIS A 293 -5.44 -8.91 -19.51
C HIS A 293 -4.35 -7.84 -19.61
N GLU A 294 -4.39 -6.85 -18.71
CA GLU A 294 -3.40 -5.76 -18.71
C GLU A 294 -2.01 -6.25 -18.31
N ALA A 295 -1.90 -7.10 -17.27
CA ALA A 295 -0.64 -7.69 -16.86
C ALA A 295 -0.02 -8.56 -17.97
N SER A 296 -0.83 -9.35 -18.70
CA SER A 296 -0.34 -10.18 -19.81
C SER A 296 0.23 -9.34 -20.95
N ALA A 297 -0.35 -8.18 -21.21
CA ALA A 297 0.16 -7.26 -22.25
C ALA A 297 1.53 -6.68 -21.86
N LEU A 298 1.72 -6.31 -20.57
CA LEU A 298 2.98 -5.76 -20.05
C LEU A 298 4.13 -6.76 -20.08
N HIS A 299 3.85 -8.04 -19.85
CA HIS A 299 4.86 -9.11 -19.73
C HIS A 299 4.89 -10.05 -20.94
N ARG A 300 4.31 -9.65 -22.07
CA ARG A 300 4.21 -10.48 -23.29
C ARG A 300 5.59 -10.99 -23.73
N GLY A 301 5.66 -12.29 -23.98
CA GLY A 301 6.88 -12.97 -24.42
C GLY A 301 7.81 -13.42 -23.28
N ASN A 302 7.48 -13.14 -22.02
CA ASN A 302 8.35 -13.44 -20.87
C ASN A 302 7.67 -14.32 -19.80
N PHE A 303 6.51 -14.90 -20.06
CA PHE A 303 5.71 -15.60 -19.04
C PHE A 303 6.44 -16.73 -18.35
N ASP A 304 7.23 -17.50 -19.11
CA ASP A 304 7.97 -18.69 -18.62
C ASP A 304 9.12 -18.36 -17.66
N HIS A 305 9.41 -17.05 -17.48
CA HIS A 305 10.45 -16.58 -16.56
C HIS A 305 9.93 -16.28 -15.16
N PHE A 306 8.62 -16.45 -14.90
CA PHE A 306 8.00 -16.10 -13.63
C PHE A 306 7.50 -17.34 -12.87
N GLU A 307 7.13 -17.14 -11.61
CA GLU A 307 6.57 -18.19 -10.77
C GLU A 307 5.32 -18.83 -11.40
N PRO A 308 5.11 -20.15 -11.28
CA PRO A 308 4.00 -20.84 -11.94
C PRO A 308 2.63 -20.19 -11.73
N PRO A 309 2.23 -19.74 -10.51
CA PRO A 309 0.93 -19.09 -10.34
C PRO A 309 0.80 -17.72 -11.06
N ILE A 310 1.93 -17.07 -11.34
CA ILE A 310 1.96 -15.80 -12.08
C ILE A 310 1.87 -16.11 -13.58
N THR A 311 2.69 -17.06 -14.06
CA THR A 311 2.65 -17.54 -15.45
C THR A 311 1.25 -17.97 -15.88
N GLU A 312 0.55 -18.76 -15.05
CA GLU A 312 -0.84 -19.18 -15.30
C GLU A 312 -1.79 -18.00 -15.46
N ARG A 313 -1.72 -17.00 -14.56
CA ARG A 313 -2.56 -15.80 -14.63
C ARG A 313 -2.26 -14.94 -15.86
N LEU A 314 -0.99 -14.80 -16.24
CA LEU A 314 -0.59 -14.10 -17.46
C LEU A 314 -1.09 -14.82 -18.71
N ALA A 315 -0.95 -16.15 -18.78
CA ALA A 315 -1.47 -16.96 -19.88
C ALA A 315 -2.99 -16.86 -19.98
N GLN A 316 -3.71 -16.93 -18.85
CA GLN A 316 -5.17 -16.71 -18.81
C GLN A 316 -5.54 -15.32 -19.34
N GLY A 317 -4.83 -14.25 -18.90
CA GLY A 317 -5.08 -12.89 -19.38
C GLY A 317 -4.86 -12.74 -20.89
N ALA A 318 -3.81 -13.38 -21.43
CA ALA A 318 -3.50 -13.38 -22.86
C ALA A 318 -4.53 -14.15 -23.71
N SER A 319 -5.26 -15.10 -23.13
CA SER A 319 -6.28 -15.90 -23.81
C SER A 319 -7.66 -15.23 -23.87
N LEU A 320 -7.87 -14.10 -23.17
CA LEU A 320 -9.15 -13.40 -23.18
C LEU A 320 -9.45 -12.79 -24.56
N SER A 321 -10.65 -13.04 -25.09
CA SER A 321 -11.08 -12.40 -26.32
C SER A 321 -11.38 -10.90 -26.14
N ASP A 322 -11.26 -10.13 -27.21
CA ASP A 322 -11.61 -8.70 -27.19
C ASP A 322 -13.06 -8.48 -26.75
N ALA A 323 -13.98 -9.37 -27.13
CA ALA A 323 -15.38 -9.31 -26.72
C ALA A 323 -15.54 -9.50 -25.19
N THR A 324 -14.79 -10.44 -24.61
CA THR A 324 -14.78 -10.66 -23.16
C THR A 324 -14.22 -9.44 -22.44
N VAL A 325 -13.11 -8.88 -22.90
CA VAL A 325 -12.50 -7.68 -22.32
C VAL A 325 -13.44 -6.48 -22.41
N ALA A 326 -14.11 -6.29 -23.54
CA ALA A 326 -15.10 -5.22 -23.71
C ALA A 326 -16.29 -5.37 -22.76
N ASP A 327 -16.79 -6.58 -22.53
CA ASP A 327 -17.82 -6.87 -21.53
C ASP A 327 -17.37 -6.52 -20.12
N LEU A 328 -16.20 -6.99 -19.72
CA LEU A 328 -15.64 -6.70 -18.40
C LEU A 328 -15.45 -5.19 -18.17
N ARG A 329 -15.00 -4.43 -19.17
CA ARG A 329 -14.88 -2.99 -19.08
C ARG A 329 -16.23 -2.27 -18.97
N ARG A 330 -17.26 -2.75 -19.65
CA ARG A 330 -18.63 -2.22 -19.51
C ARG A 330 -19.17 -2.46 -18.10
N ARG A 331 -19.01 -3.68 -17.57
CA ARG A 331 -19.41 -4.04 -16.19
C ARG A 331 -18.62 -3.24 -15.16
N HIS A 332 -17.32 -3.02 -15.40
CA HIS A 332 -16.48 -2.16 -14.57
C HIS A 332 -16.99 -0.71 -14.51
N ALA A 333 -17.38 -0.14 -15.66
CA ALA A 333 -17.93 1.22 -15.69
C ALA A 333 -19.23 1.32 -14.88
N ALA A 334 -20.12 0.34 -15.02
CA ALA A 334 -21.35 0.27 -14.23
C ALA A 334 -21.08 0.10 -12.72
N PHE A 335 -20.10 -0.71 -12.34
CA PHE A 335 -19.68 -0.88 -10.95
C PHE A 335 -19.18 0.44 -10.35
N ARG A 336 -18.32 1.17 -11.09
CA ARG A 336 -17.80 2.48 -10.65
C ARG A 336 -18.93 3.48 -10.41
N GLN A 337 -19.89 3.53 -11.31
CA GLN A 337 -21.05 4.43 -11.17
C GLN A 337 -21.82 4.12 -9.88
N ARG A 338 -22.12 2.86 -9.58
CA ARG A 338 -22.83 2.48 -8.34
C ARG A 338 -22.03 2.78 -7.07
N MET A 339 -20.71 2.63 -7.12
CA MET A 339 -19.84 3.05 -6.01
C MET A 339 -19.82 4.56 -5.84
N ASP A 340 -19.83 5.34 -6.92
CA ASP A 340 -19.93 6.80 -6.85
C ASP A 340 -21.28 7.23 -6.22
N GLU A 341 -22.39 6.60 -6.60
CA GLU A 341 -23.72 6.84 -6.03
C GLU A 341 -23.75 6.54 -4.51
N LEU A 342 -23.14 5.43 -4.08
CA LEU A 342 -22.99 5.09 -2.66
C LEU A 342 -22.17 6.15 -1.88
N LEU A 343 -21.06 6.57 -2.45
CA LEU A 343 -20.16 7.55 -1.81
C LEU A 343 -20.59 9.00 -1.98
N GLN A 344 -21.68 9.28 -2.68
CA GLN A 344 -22.41 10.55 -2.62
C GLN A 344 -23.38 10.61 -1.43
N GLN A 345 -23.87 9.45 -0.96
CA GLN A 345 -24.79 9.37 0.17
C GLN A 345 -24.06 9.24 1.51
N HIS A 346 -22.80 8.77 1.50
CA HIS A 346 -21.96 8.56 2.68
C HIS A 346 -20.58 9.12 2.45
N ASP A 347 -20.00 9.75 3.49
CA ASP A 347 -18.63 10.25 3.44
C ASP A 347 -17.62 9.12 3.26
N PHE A 348 -17.87 8.00 3.93
CA PHE A 348 -16.99 6.83 3.88
C PHE A 348 -17.78 5.51 3.80
N LEU A 349 -17.13 4.52 3.20
CA LEU A 349 -17.52 3.12 3.27
C LEU A 349 -16.50 2.38 4.14
N MET A 350 -16.97 1.52 5.04
CA MET A 350 -16.13 0.78 5.99
C MET A 350 -16.32 -0.72 5.82
N LEU A 351 -15.20 -1.46 5.69
CA LEU A 351 -15.16 -2.92 5.71
C LEU A 351 -13.76 -3.41 6.14
N PRO A 352 -13.59 -4.70 6.56
CA PRO A 352 -12.28 -5.28 6.80
C PRO A 352 -11.38 -5.25 5.56
N CYS A 353 -10.05 -5.28 5.74
CA CYS A 353 -9.09 -5.41 4.64
C CYS A 353 -8.90 -6.86 4.17
N ALA A 354 -9.13 -7.81 5.07
CA ALA A 354 -9.02 -9.24 4.82
C ALA A 354 -9.93 -10.00 5.81
N PRO A 355 -10.41 -11.21 5.46
CA PRO A 355 -11.22 -12.01 6.36
C PRO A 355 -10.40 -12.78 7.41
N MET A 356 -9.06 -12.84 7.26
CA MET A 356 -8.14 -13.48 8.20
C MET A 356 -7.25 -12.45 8.91
N SER A 357 -6.83 -12.81 10.11
CA SER A 357 -5.97 -11.98 10.96
C SER A 357 -4.47 -12.19 10.73
N ALA A 358 -4.09 -13.30 10.11
CA ALA A 358 -2.72 -13.70 9.87
C ALA A 358 -2.57 -14.60 8.65
N LEU A 359 -1.35 -14.64 8.10
CA LEU A 359 -0.92 -15.57 7.03
C LEU A 359 0.29 -16.35 7.54
N PRO A 360 0.14 -17.61 8.00
CA PRO A 360 1.27 -18.41 8.47
C PRO A 360 2.30 -18.63 7.36
N ASN A 361 3.58 -18.39 7.65
CA ASN A 361 4.67 -18.69 6.72
C ASN A 361 4.81 -20.20 6.53
N GLY A 362 4.88 -20.65 5.26
CA GLY A 362 4.97 -22.07 4.91
C GLY A 362 3.63 -22.81 4.83
N ALA A 363 2.49 -22.14 5.08
CA ALA A 363 1.18 -22.70 4.80
C ALA A 363 0.83 -22.60 3.30
N ASP A 364 -0.11 -23.42 2.84
CA ASP A 364 -0.68 -23.29 1.49
C ASP A 364 -1.65 -22.10 1.43
N HIS A 365 -1.31 -21.12 0.62
CA HIS A 365 -2.12 -19.93 0.38
C HIS A 365 -2.81 -19.90 -0.99
N SER A 366 -2.88 -21.03 -1.71
CA SER A 366 -3.48 -21.13 -3.05
C SER A 366 -4.91 -20.60 -3.12
N VAL A 367 -5.72 -20.81 -2.07
CA VAL A 367 -7.11 -20.34 -1.97
C VAL A 367 -7.27 -19.00 -1.22
N THR A 368 -6.19 -18.44 -0.70
CA THR A 368 -6.23 -17.25 0.17
C THR A 368 -6.48 -15.96 -0.64
N ARG A 369 -5.83 -15.85 -1.81
CA ARG A 369 -5.92 -14.65 -2.65
C ARG A 369 -7.38 -14.28 -3.02
N PRO A 370 -8.24 -15.17 -3.53
CA PRO A 370 -9.63 -14.83 -3.84
C PRO A 370 -10.45 -14.40 -2.62
N LYS A 371 -10.16 -14.95 -1.44
CA LYS A 371 -10.84 -14.58 -0.19
C LYS A 371 -10.51 -13.15 0.20
N ILE A 372 -9.22 -12.77 0.21
CA ILE A 372 -8.76 -11.42 0.52
C ILE A 372 -9.32 -10.41 -0.50
N LEU A 373 -9.21 -10.73 -1.79
CA LEU A 373 -9.62 -9.80 -2.86
C LEU A 373 -11.13 -9.51 -2.87
N ARG A 374 -11.96 -10.35 -2.26
CA ARG A 374 -13.38 -10.04 -2.03
C ARG A 374 -13.57 -8.74 -1.23
N TYR A 375 -12.67 -8.46 -0.30
CA TYR A 375 -12.72 -7.29 0.59
C TYR A 375 -12.06 -6.05 0.00
N THR A 376 -11.10 -6.20 -0.89
CA THR A 376 -10.31 -5.07 -1.38
C THR A 376 -10.64 -4.62 -2.79
N THR A 377 -11.21 -5.50 -3.63
CA THR A 377 -11.57 -5.17 -5.02
C THR A 377 -12.63 -4.08 -5.15
N PRO A 378 -13.62 -3.89 -4.25
CA PRO A 378 -14.57 -2.80 -4.40
C PRO A 378 -13.91 -1.41 -4.50
N ALA A 379 -12.95 -1.10 -3.62
CA ALA A 379 -12.20 0.16 -3.71
C ALA A 379 -11.31 0.23 -4.96
N SER A 380 -10.72 -0.90 -5.36
CA SER A 380 -9.86 -0.98 -6.55
C SER A 380 -10.62 -0.70 -7.83
N LEU A 381 -11.78 -1.36 -8.02
CA LEU A 381 -12.67 -1.13 -9.16
C LEU A 381 -13.22 0.30 -9.20
N ALA A 382 -13.58 0.85 -8.04
CA ALA A 382 -14.06 2.21 -7.96
C ALA A 382 -12.95 3.26 -8.22
N GLY A 383 -11.68 2.88 -8.09
CA GLY A 383 -10.55 3.81 -8.19
C GLY A 383 -10.50 4.83 -7.05
N THR A 384 -11.03 4.47 -5.90
CA THR A 384 -11.21 5.33 -4.73
C THR A 384 -10.00 5.32 -3.80
N PRO A 385 -9.77 6.40 -3.04
CA PRO A 385 -8.80 6.39 -1.96
C PRO A 385 -9.30 5.56 -0.78
N ALA A 386 -8.37 4.97 -0.04
CA ALA A 386 -8.68 4.24 1.19
C ALA A 386 -7.57 4.40 2.22
N VAL A 387 -7.95 4.45 3.50
CA VAL A 387 -7.03 4.40 4.63
C VAL A 387 -7.30 3.18 5.49
N VAL A 388 -6.24 2.53 5.97
CA VAL A 388 -6.33 1.37 6.86
C VAL A 388 -6.18 1.83 8.31
N LEU A 389 -7.12 1.40 9.13
CA LEU A 389 -7.12 1.56 10.57
C LEU A 389 -6.88 0.17 11.18
N ALA A 390 -5.66 -0.11 11.61
CA ALA A 390 -5.28 -1.41 12.15
C ALA A 390 -5.34 -1.47 13.68
N LYS A 391 -5.62 -2.68 14.19
CA LYS A 391 -5.48 -3.10 15.58
C LYS A 391 -4.88 -4.51 15.61
N PRO A 392 -4.38 -5.00 16.75
CA PRO A 392 -4.06 -6.41 16.89
C PRO A 392 -5.25 -7.31 16.49
N GLY A 393 -5.01 -8.24 15.56
CA GLY A 393 -6.06 -9.12 15.03
C GLY A 393 -6.68 -8.70 13.71
N GLY A 394 -6.25 -7.55 13.10
CA GLY A 394 -6.69 -7.16 11.76
C GLY A 394 -6.76 -5.66 11.52
N GLY A 395 -7.34 -5.29 10.39
CA GLY A 395 -7.54 -3.89 10.03
C GLY A 395 -8.83 -3.68 9.24
N VAL A 396 -9.41 -2.50 9.40
CA VAL A 396 -10.51 -2.03 8.58
C VAL A 396 -10.04 -0.96 7.61
N GLN A 397 -10.66 -0.85 6.47
CA GLN A 397 -10.44 0.22 5.53
C GLN A 397 -11.62 1.20 5.55
N LEU A 398 -11.31 2.50 5.60
CA LEU A 398 -12.23 3.57 5.28
C LEU A 398 -11.97 4.00 3.84
N ILE A 399 -12.99 3.93 3.01
CA ILE A 399 -12.95 4.26 1.58
C ILE A 399 -13.75 5.54 1.39
N ALA A 400 -13.19 6.54 0.70
CA ALA A 400 -13.86 7.80 0.39
C ALA A 400 -14.15 7.94 -1.09
N ALA A 401 -14.94 8.92 -1.48
CA ALA A 401 -15.15 9.28 -2.88
C ALA A 401 -13.83 9.65 -3.56
N ARG A 402 -13.72 9.43 -4.87
CA ARG A 402 -12.55 9.82 -5.65
C ARG A 402 -12.27 11.31 -5.50
N GLY A 403 -11.00 11.65 -5.29
CA GLY A 403 -10.55 13.03 -5.07
C GLY A 403 -10.76 13.56 -3.64
N SER A 404 -11.31 12.73 -2.74
CA SER A 404 -11.48 13.10 -1.31
C SER A 404 -10.29 12.72 -0.44
N ASP A 405 -9.11 12.54 -1.03
CA ASP A 405 -7.90 12.05 -0.38
C ASP A 405 -7.50 12.91 0.83
N ALA A 406 -7.45 14.22 0.68
CA ALA A 406 -7.09 15.15 1.77
C ALA A 406 -8.08 15.04 2.94
N ARG A 407 -9.39 14.98 2.65
CA ARG A 407 -10.45 14.85 3.67
C ARG A 407 -10.36 13.52 4.41
N LEU A 408 -10.13 12.43 3.68
CA LEU A 408 -9.97 11.08 4.25
C LEU A 408 -8.76 11.03 5.20
N LEU A 409 -7.62 11.56 4.77
CA LEU A 409 -6.39 11.58 5.58
C LEU A 409 -6.52 12.51 6.79
N ALA A 410 -7.19 13.66 6.66
CA ALA A 410 -7.44 14.55 7.78
C ALA A 410 -8.36 13.91 8.83
N PHE A 411 -9.42 13.20 8.40
CA PHE A 411 -10.27 12.43 9.30
C PHE A 411 -9.49 11.33 10.01
N ALA A 412 -8.71 10.54 9.28
CA ALA A 412 -7.89 9.48 9.86
C ALA A 412 -6.87 10.04 10.87
N ALA A 413 -6.21 11.16 10.57
CA ALA A 413 -5.27 11.83 11.47
C ALA A 413 -5.95 12.25 12.79
N SER A 414 -7.17 12.77 12.75
CA SER A 414 -7.93 13.16 13.94
C SER A 414 -8.24 11.99 14.89
N LEU A 415 -8.30 10.77 14.37
CA LEU A 415 -8.44 9.56 15.19
C LEU A 415 -7.15 9.22 15.93
N GLY A 416 -5.98 9.56 15.37
CA GLY A 416 -4.68 9.38 16.01
C GLY A 416 -4.43 10.35 17.18
N GLU A 417 -5.02 11.53 17.16
CA GLU A 417 -4.89 12.53 18.24
C GLU A 417 -5.64 12.17 19.52
N LYS A 418 -6.65 11.32 19.40
CA LYS A 418 -7.54 10.91 20.51
C LYS A 418 -7.08 9.64 21.23
N ARG A 419 -5.96 9.07 20.79
CA ARG A 419 -5.32 7.88 21.37
C ARG A 419 -4.09 8.27 22.16
#